data_1bcf497577bd3d051c9059df8c49d4c0
#
_entry.id   1bcf497577bd3d051c9059df8c49d4c0
#
_cell.length_a   1.000
_cell.length_b   1.000
_cell.length_c   1.000
_cell.angle_alpha   90.00
_cell.angle_beta   90.00
_cell.angle_gamma   90.00
#
_symmetry.space_group_name_H-M   'P 1'
#
loop_
_entity.id
_entity.type
_entity.pdbx_description
1 polymer ?
#
loop_
_entity_poly.entity_id
_entity_poly.type
_entity_poly.pdbx_seq_one_letter_code
_entity_poly.pdbx_strand_id
1 'polypeptide(L)'
;FKIESHNHPSFIEPYQGAATGVGGILRDVFTMGARPVALLNALRFGDAQHEKTRHLLSGVVAGIGGYGNCIGVPTVGGEINFDKSYNGNILVNAMAVGLANKDRIFRSAATGPGNPVIYVGAKTGRDGIHGATMASTEFSDETESKRPTVQVGDPFTGKLLMEACLELMASDSVLSIQDMGAAGLTSSSVEMASK
;
A
#
# COMPACT_ATOMS: atom_id res chain seq x y z
N PHE A 1 -0.49 2.20 -13.71
CA PHE A 1 -1.36 2.22 -12.52
C PHE A 1 -1.31 0.88 -11.79
N LYS A 2 -1.58 0.94 -10.52
CA LYS A 2 -1.77 -0.22 -9.64
C LYS A 2 -3.04 -0.03 -8.82
N ILE A 3 -3.77 -1.10 -8.59
CA ILE A 3 -4.90 -1.14 -7.67
C ILE A 3 -4.73 -2.32 -6.72
N GLU A 4 -5.07 -2.12 -5.46
CA GLU A 4 -4.98 -3.14 -4.43
C GLU A 4 -6.08 -2.96 -3.38
N SER A 5 -6.51 -4.07 -2.78
CA SER A 5 -7.51 -4.09 -1.73
C SER A 5 -6.87 -4.18 -0.35
N HIS A 6 -7.31 -3.33 0.56
CA HIS A 6 -6.88 -3.28 1.97
C HIS A 6 -8.07 -3.39 2.93
N ASN A 7 -8.93 -4.39 2.71
CA ASN A 7 -10.22 -4.53 3.37
C ASN A 7 -10.08 -4.89 4.86
N HIS A 8 -9.47 -6.04 5.17
CA HIS A 8 -9.32 -6.53 6.54
C HIS A 8 -8.57 -5.55 7.46
N PRO A 9 -7.39 -5.05 7.07
CA PRO A 9 -6.70 -4.07 7.90
C PRO A 9 -7.54 -2.82 8.16
N SER A 10 -8.27 -2.34 7.15
CA SER A 10 -9.13 -1.15 7.26
C SER A 10 -10.38 -1.38 8.11
N PHE A 11 -10.87 -2.62 8.21
CA PHE A 11 -11.97 -2.94 9.11
C PHE A 11 -11.53 -2.96 10.57
N ILE A 12 -10.31 -3.42 10.84
CA ILE A 12 -9.75 -3.56 12.20
C ILE A 12 -9.22 -2.21 12.70
N GLU A 13 -8.45 -1.52 11.87
CA GLU A 13 -7.85 -0.22 12.18
C GLU A 13 -7.99 0.68 10.96
N PRO A 14 -9.12 1.39 10.80
CA PRO A 14 -9.49 2.00 9.54
C PRO A 14 -8.51 3.07 9.05
N TYR A 15 -7.91 3.84 9.95
CA TYR A 15 -6.90 4.82 9.56
C TYR A 15 -5.64 4.14 9.02
N GLN A 16 -5.03 3.25 9.79
CA GLN A 16 -3.77 2.62 9.43
C GLN A 16 -3.92 1.64 8.27
N GLY A 17 -5.00 0.86 8.25
CA GLY A 17 -5.28 -0.07 7.16
C GLY A 17 -5.44 0.63 5.81
N ALA A 18 -6.15 1.75 5.77
CA ALA A 18 -6.31 2.54 4.55
C ALA A 18 -5.02 3.29 4.17
N ALA A 19 -4.31 3.84 5.15
CA ALA A 19 -3.02 4.52 4.94
C ALA A 19 -1.97 3.58 4.33
N THR A 20 -1.84 2.37 4.86
CA THR A 20 -0.90 1.37 4.33
C THR A 20 -1.31 0.85 2.96
N GLY A 21 -2.61 0.80 2.66
CA GLY A 21 -3.12 0.53 1.32
C GLY A 21 -2.61 1.54 0.30
N VAL A 22 -2.74 2.83 0.61
CA VAL A 22 -2.20 3.90 -0.25
C VAL A 22 -0.68 3.78 -0.38
N GLY A 23 0.03 3.56 0.73
CA GLY A 23 1.50 3.40 0.72
C GLY A 23 1.96 2.25 -0.16
N GLY A 24 1.30 1.10 -0.10
CA GLY A 24 1.61 -0.09 -0.88
C GLY A 24 1.54 0.16 -2.38
N ILE A 25 0.42 0.68 -2.86
CA ILE A 25 0.23 0.94 -4.30
C ILE A 25 1.13 2.06 -4.84
N LEU A 26 1.51 3.02 -4.02
CA LEU A 26 2.50 4.03 -4.40
C LEU A 26 3.87 3.41 -4.62
N ARG A 27 4.28 2.45 -3.74
CA ARG A 27 5.54 1.72 -3.90
C ARG A 27 5.57 0.92 -5.19
N ASP A 28 4.52 0.17 -5.49
CA ASP A 28 4.40 -0.59 -6.75
C ASP A 28 4.56 0.32 -7.99
N VAL A 29 4.04 1.54 -7.91
CA VAL A 29 4.11 2.49 -9.03
C VAL A 29 5.51 3.09 -9.16
N PHE A 30 6.11 3.59 -8.09
CA PHE A 30 7.40 4.26 -8.22
C PHE A 30 8.58 3.29 -8.44
N THR A 31 8.48 2.05 -7.97
CA THR A 31 9.51 1.04 -8.25
C THR A 31 9.56 0.63 -9.73
N MET A 32 8.53 0.93 -10.51
CA MET A 32 8.59 0.82 -11.98
C MET A 32 9.25 2.03 -12.66
N GLY A 33 9.75 3.01 -11.92
CA GLY A 33 10.25 4.27 -12.46
C GLY A 33 9.17 5.29 -12.78
N ALA A 34 7.93 5.03 -12.37
CA ALA A 34 6.81 5.91 -12.60
C ALA A 34 6.61 6.87 -11.42
N ARG A 35 6.61 8.18 -11.65
CA ARG A 35 6.25 9.15 -10.62
C ARG A 35 4.76 9.11 -10.34
N PRO A 36 4.31 8.77 -9.14
CA PRO A 36 2.90 8.86 -8.77
C PRO A 36 2.37 10.30 -8.90
N VAL A 37 1.21 10.45 -9.51
CA VAL A 37 0.60 11.77 -9.77
C VAL A 37 -0.85 11.87 -9.32
N ALA A 38 -1.52 10.72 -9.12
CA ALA A 38 -2.93 10.72 -8.72
C ALA A 38 -3.27 9.45 -7.93
N LEU A 39 -4.18 9.61 -6.98
CA LEU A 39 -4.84 8.53 -6.25
C LEU A 39 -6.34 8.52 -6.61
N LEU A 40 -6.90 7.33 -6.66
CA LEU A 40 -8.32 7.07 -6.78
C LEU A 40 -8.69 5.93 -5.82
N ASN A 41 -9.96 5.88 -5.41
CA ASN A 41 -10.40 4.85 -4.48
C ASN A 41 -11.80 4.35 -4.85
N ALA A 42 -12.03 3.06 -4.68
CA ALA A 42 -13.37 2.49 -4.74
C ALA A 42 -13.70 1.89 -3.37
N LEU A 43 -14.62 2.55 -2.66
CA LEU A 43 -14.93 2.25 -1.27
C LEU A 43 -16.36 1.70 -1.14
N ARG A 44 -16.52 0.67 -0.31
CA ARG A 44 -17.82 0.09 0.03
C ARG A 44 -17.95 0.00 1.54
N PHE A 45 -19.02 0.56 2.05
CA PHE A 45 -19.33 0.55 3.48
C PHE A 45 -20.70 -0.06 3.71
N GLY A 46 -20.93 -0.49 4.95
CA GLY A 46 -22.23 -0.96 5.41
C GLY A 46 -23.33 0.09 5.31
N ASP A 47 -24.55 -0.29 5.68
CA ASP A 47 -25.67 0.63 5.76
C ASP A 47 -25.27 1.89 6.54
N ALA A 48 -25.70 3.05 6.05
CA ALA A 48 -25.36 4.35 6.66
C ALA A 48 -25.82 4.49 8.12
N GLN A 49 -26.85 3.74 8.53
CA GLN A 49 -27.38 3.70 9.90
C GLN A 49 -26.71 2.63 10.76
N HIS A 50 -25.87 1.76 10.20
CA HIS A 50 -25.16 0.75 10.96
C HIS A 50 -24.12 1.38 11.90
N GLU A 51 -24.07 0.91 13.13
CA GLU A 51 -23.28 1.51 14.22
C GLU A 51 -21.79 1.75 13.90
N LYS A 52 -21.15 0.84 13.14
CA LYS A 52 -19.72 0.91 12.78
C LYS A 52 -19.45 1.77 11.55
N THR A 53 -20.44 2.01 10.69
CA THR A 53 -20.20 2.63 9.37
C THR A 53 -19.56 4.01 9.47
N ARG A 54 -20.05 4.86 10.38
CA ARG A 54 -19.50 6.21 10.56
C ARG A 54 -18.04 6.19 11.01
N HIS A 55 -17.70 5.31 11.94
CA HIS A 55 -16.32 5.15 12.44
C HIS A 55 -15.39 4.68 11.33
N LEU A 56 -15.78 3.62 10.61
CA LEU A 56 -15.01 3.04 9.52
C LEU A 56 -14.79 4.05 8.39
N LEU A 57 -15.85 4.71 7.94
CA LEU A 57 -15.77 5.75 6.90
C LEU A 57 -14.81 6.88 7.30
N SER A 58 -14.99 7.43 8.49
CA SER A 58 -14.14 8.52 8.98
C SER A 58 -12.67 8.12 9.04
N GLY A 59 -12.35 6.95 9.57
CA GLY A 59 -10.99 6.46 9.69
C GLY A 59 -10.35 6.17 8.33
N VAL A 60 -11.07 5.50 7.43
CA VAL A 60 -10.58 5.18 6.08
C VAL A 60 -10.29 6.45 5.29
N VAL A 61 -11.22 7.40 5.26
CA VAL A 61 -11.03 8.68 4.54
C VAL A 61 -9.87 9.48 5.12
N ALA A 62 -9.76 9.53 6.46
CA ALA A 62 -8.64 10.20 7.13
C ALA A 62 -7.29 9.52 6.84
N GLY A 63 -7.25 8.18 6.80
CA GLY A 63 -6.03 7.43 6.47
C GLY A 63 -5.56 7.66 5.03
N ILE A 64 -6.48 7.58 4.07
CA ILE A 64 -6.21 7.89 2.66
C ILE A 64 -5.69 9.32 2.50
N GLY A 65 -6.42 10.30 3.06
CA GLY A 65 -6.07 11.72 2.96
C GLY A 65 -4.77 12.05 3.69
N GLY A 66 -4.55 11.51 4.87
CA GLY A 66 -3.34 11.73 5.66
C GLY A 66 -2.09 11.21 4.95
N TYR A 67 -2.16 10.01 4.37
CA TYR A 67 -1.04 9.47 3.61
C TYR A 67 -0.79 10.25 2.31
N GLY A 68 -1.84 10.47 1.51
CA GLY A 68 -1.76 11.18 0.25
C GLY A 68 -1.24 12.61 0.39
N ASN A 69 -1.73 13.35 1.40
CA ASN A 69 -1.28 14.71 1.69
C ASN A 69 0.20 14.77 2.09
N CYS A 70 0.64 13.87 2.95
CA CYS A 70 2.04 13.83 3.38
C CYS A 70 2.99 13.51 2.21
N ILE A 71 2.62 12.55 1.37
CA ILE A 71 3.45 12.16 0.22
C ILE A 71 3.34 13.15 -0.96
N GLY A 72 2.31 13.99 -0.96
CA GLY A 72 2.09 15.00 -1.98
C GLY A 72 1.43 14.48 -3.26
N VAL A 73 0.63 13.42 -3.16
CA VAL A 73 -0.12 12.84 -4.28
C VAL A 73 -1.63 13.01 -4.00
N PRO A 74 -2.35 13.81 -4.81
CA PRO A 74 -3.76 14.10 -4.55
C PRO A 74 -4.67 12.93 -4.90
N THR A 75 -5.74 12.76 -4.12
CA THR A 75 -6.90 11.94 -4.53
C THR A 75 -7.77 12.78 -5.48
N VAL A 76 -7.87 12.35 -6.72
CA VAL A 76 -8.54 13.11 -7.80
C VAL A 76 -9.89 12.52 -8.20
N GLY A 77 -10.24 11.35 -7.69
CA GLY A 77 -11.50 10.70 -8.02
C GLY A 77 -11.71 9.41 -7.24
N GLY A 78 -12.79 8.73 -7.59
CA GLY A 78 -13.19 7.48 -6.95
C GLY A 78 -14.68 7.42 -6.73
N GLU A 79 -15.12 6.43 -5.95
CA GLU A 79 -16.52 6.24 -5.59
C GLU A 79 -16.67 5.71 -4.19
N ILE A 80 -17.79 6.05 -3.56
CA ILE A 80 -18.22 5.52 -2.26
C ILE A 80 -19.65 5.02 -2.39
N ASN A 81 -19.90 3.77 -2.00
CA ASN A 81 -21.23 3.19 -1.99
C ASN A 81 -21.53 2.56 -0.62
N PHE A 82 -22.80 2.54 -0.26
CA PHE A 82 -23.31 1.99 0.99
C PHE A 82 -24.31 0.89 0.72
N ASP A 83 -24.10 -0.29 1.30
CA ASP A 83 -25.03 -1.40 1.22
C ASP A 83 -24.90 -2.28 2.47
N LYS A 84 -26.04 -2.79 2.97
CA LYS A 84 -26.08 -3.63 4.18
C LYS A 84 -25.22 -4.91 4.08
N SER A 85 -24.92 -5.38 2.88
CA SER A 85 -24.03 -6.52 2.66
C SER A 85 -22.59 -6.28 3.15
N TYR A 86 -22.20 -5.00 3.32
CA TYR A 86 -20.88 -4.62 3.82
C TYR A 86 -20.84 -4.28 5.32
N ASN A 87 -21.91 -4.53 6.08
CA ASN A 87 -21.95 -4.25 7.51
C ASN A 87 -20.84 -4.98 8.30
N GLY A 88 -20.55 -6.21 7.94
CA GLY A 88 -19.52 -7.05 8.57
C GLY A 88 -18.14 -6.98 7.92
N ASN A 89 -18.04 -6.39 6.74
CA ASN A 89 -16.77 -6.27 6.01
C ASN A 89 -16.85 -5.15 4.97
N ILE A 90 -15.96 -4.17 5.09
CA ILE A 90 -15.86 -3.06 4.14
C ILE A 90 -14.91 -3.42 2.99
N LEU A 91 -15.07 -2.76 1.85
CA LEU A 91 -14.08 -2.82 0.77
C LEU A 91 -13.36 -1.48 0.67
N VAL A 92 -12.03 -1.56 0.72
CA VAL A 92 -11.13 -0.41 0.54
C VAL A 92 -10.17 -0.77 -0.59
N ASN A 93 -10.49 -0.31 -1.80
CA ASN A 93 -9.66 -0.50 -2.96
C ASN A 93 -8.97 0.82 -3.27
N ALA A 94 -7.66 0.83 -3.13
CA ALA A 94 -6.83 1.99 -3.43
C ALA A 94 -6.18 1.82 -4.80
N MET A 95 -6.11 2.89 -5.57
CA MET A 95 -5.48 2.93 -6.89
C MET A 95 -4.51 4.10 -6.96
N ALA A 96 -3.32 3.87 -7.49
CA ALA A 96 -2.37 4.92 -7.83
C ALA A 96 -2.08 4.93 -9.32
N VAL A 97 -1.95 6.13 -9.87
CA VAL A 97 -1.54 6.38 -11.26
C VAL A 97 -0.22 7.11 -11.24
N GLY A 98 0.72 6.67 -12.08
CA GLY A 98 2.02 7.31 -12.24
C GLY A 98 2.38 7.57 -13.70
N LEU A 99 3.31 8.47 -13.90
CA LEU A 99 3.88 8.77 -15.22
C LEU A 99 5.30 8.22 -15.30
N ALA A 100 5.55 7.39 -16.29
CA ALA A 100 6.86 6.83 -16.58
C ALA A 100 7.33 7.22 -17.99
N ASN A 101 8.64 7.30 -18.15
CA ASN A 101 9.22 7.35 -19.49
C ASN A 101 9.16 5.93 -20.08
N LYS A 102 8.58 5.79 -21.28
CA LYS A 102 8.42 4.48 -21.95
C LYS A 102 9.75 3.73 -22.15
N ASP A 103 10.86 4.46 -22.27
CA ASP A 103 12.19 3.91 -22.50
C ASP A 103 12.95 3.62 -21.20
N ARG A 104 12.35 3.91 -20.03
CA ARG A 104 12.93 3.72 -18.68
C ARG A 104 11.93 3.10 -17.71
N ILE A 105 11.42 1.94 -18.07
CA ILE A 105 10.56 1.15 -17.19
C ILE A 105 11.44 0.11 -16.49
N PHE A 106 11.50 0.21 -15.18
CA PHE A 106 12.23 -0.76 -14.34
C PHE A 106 11.41 -2.03 -14.14
N ARG A 107 12.10 -3.13 -14.07
CA ARG A 107 11.52 -4.45 -13.81
C ARG A 107 12.18 -5.08 -12.60
N SER A 108 11.46 -5.95 -11.93
CA SER A 108 11.95 -6.74 -10.80
C SER A 108 12.71 -7.98 -11.27
N ALA A 109 13.86 -7.80 -11.92
CA ALA A 109 14.66 -8.89 -12.45
C ALA A 109 16.13 -8.67 -12.09
N ALA A 110 16.67 -9.49 -11.18
CA ALA A 110 18.08 -9.43 -10.81
C ALA A 110 18.94 -9.99 -11.96
N THR A 111 19.74 -9.11 -12.57
CA THR A 111 20.63 -9.47 -13.66
C THR A 111 22.09 -9.17 -13.28
N GLY A 112 23.03 -9.93 -13.85
CA GLY A 112 24.46 -9.75 -13.62
C GLY A 112 24.93 -10.32 -12.28
N PRO A 113 25.33 -11.61 -12.24
CA PRO A 113 25.92 -12.21 -11.04
C PRO A 113 27.08 -11.39 -10.49
N GLY A 114 27.09 -11.16 -9.17
CA GLY A 114 28.12 -10.34 -8.50
C GLY A 114 27.69 -8.88 -8.23
N ASN A 115 26.57 -8.43 -8.78
CA ASN A 115 26.03 -7.13 -8.43
C ASN A 115 25.50 -7.11 -6.99
N PRO A 116 25.70 -6.02 -6.23
CA PRO A 116 25.19 -5.92 -4.88
C PRO A 116 23.66 -5.82 -4.86
N VAL A 117 23.05 -6.48 -3.89
CA VAL A 117 21.63 -6.31 -3.54
C VAL A 117 21.55 -5.39 -2.34
N ILE A 118 20.83 -4.29 -2.47
CA ILE A 118 20.72 -3.26 -1.44
C ILE A 118 19.27 -3.22 -0.94
N TYR A 119 19.11 -3.37 0.36
CA TYR A 119 17.85 -3.10 1.05
C TYR A 119 17.82 -1.61 1.45
N VAL A 120 16.74 -0.93 1.10
CA VAL A 120 16.53 0.48 1.44
C VAL A 120 15.11 0.72 1.94
N GLY A 121 14.99 1.47 3.03
CA GLY A 121 13.69 1.79 3.64
C GLY A 121 13.79 2.04 5.15
N ALA A 122 12.63 2.15 5.80
CA ALA A 122 12.52 2.29 7.23
C ALA A 122 12.96 1.02 7.97
N LYS A 123 13.34 1.16 9.24
CA LYS A 123 13.52 0.02 10.12
C LYS A 123 12.18 -0.70 10.29
N THR A 124 12.19 -2.01 10.14
CA THR A 124 11.01 -2.83 10.44
C THR A 124 10.70 -2.84 11.92
N GLY A 125 9.44 -2.57 12.28
CA GLY A 125 8.91 -2.73 13.62
C GLY A 125 8.33 -4.11 13.85
N ARG A 126 7.53 -4.23 14.91
CA ARG A 126 6.74 -5.44 15.19
C ARG A 126 5.30 -5.35 14.68
N ASP A 127 4.87 -4.16 14.25
CA ASP A 127 3.60 -3.95 13.60
C ASP A 127 3.54 -4.70 12.27
N GLY A 128 2.36 -5.20 11.92
CA GLY A 128 2.17 -5.94 10.67
C GLY A 128 2.65 -7.40 10.68
N ILE A 129 3.19 -7.91 11.80
CA ILE A 129 3.51 -9.33 11.93
C ILE A 129 2.23 -10.15 11.77
N HIS A 130 2.26 -11.16 10.89
CA HIS A 130 1.10 -11.96 10.48
C HIS A 130 -0.01 -11.19 9.73
N GLY A 131 0.25 -9.96 9.27
CA GLY A 131 -0.73 -9.16 8.53
C GLY A 131 -1.24 -9.85 7.26
N ALA A 132 -0.36 -10.50 6.51
CA ALA A 132 -0.75 -11.26 5.31
C ALA A 132 -1.65 -12.46 5.64
N THR A 133 -1.33 -13.19 6.72
CA THR A 133 -2.17 -14.31 7.19
C THR A 133 -3.53 -13.81 7.67
N MET A 134 -3.56 -12.71 8.41
CA MET A 134 -4.80 -12.07 8.86
C MET A 134 -5.68 -11.68 7.68
N ALA A 135 -5.12 -11.12 6.62
CA ALA A 135 -5.85 -10.70 5.44
C ALA A 135 -6.50 -11.87 4.67
N SER A 136 -6.06 -13.10 4.93
CA SER A 136 -6.59 -14.33 4.31
C SER A 136 -7.56 -15.11 5.22
N THR A 137 -7.83 -14.62 6.43
CA THR A 137 -8.75 -15.28 7.37
C THR A 137 -10.16 -14.69 7.30
N GLU A 138 -11.17 -15.50 7.64
CA GLU A 138 -12.53 -14.99 7.80
C GLU A 138 -12.64 -14.08 9.03
N PHE A 139 -13.54 -13.10 8.99
CA PHE A 139 -13.85 -12.25 10.12
C PHE A 139 -14.54 -13.05 11.24
N SER A 140 -14.11 -12.83 12.48
CA SER A 140 -14.71 -13.39 13.68
C SER A 140 -14.82 -12.29 14.75
N ASP A 141 -15.58 -12.55 15.79
CA ASP A 141 -15.75 -11.61 16.92
C ASP A 141 -14.45 -11.28 17.67
N GLU A 142 -13.39 -12.07 17.44
CA GLU A 142 -12.05 -11.83 17.99
C GLU A 142 -11.21 -10.82 17.17
N THR A 143 -11.80 -10.18 16.18
CA THR A 143 -11.11 -9.33 15.21
C THR A 143 -10.40 -8.14 15.88
N GLU A 144 -10.95 -7.61 16.98
CA GLU A 144 -10.33 -6.49 17.72
C GLU A 144 -8.99 -6.87 18.39
N SER A 145 -8.82 -8.12 18.78
CA SER A 145 -7.56 -8.63 19.35
C SER A 145 -6.41 -8.63 18.33
N LYS A 146 -6.72 -8.53 17.03
CA LYS A 146 -5.77 -8.54 15.92
C LYS A 146 -5.22 -7.15 15.55
N ARG A 147 -5.59 -6.09 16.26
CA ARG A 147 -5.07 -4.72 16.03
C ARG A 147 -3.54 -4.65 15.88
N PRO A 148 -2.74 -5.32 16.72
CA PRO A 148 -1.28 -5.29 16.59
C PRO A 148 -0.74 -5.87 15.28
N THR A 149 -1.54 -6.63 14.53
CA THR A 149 -1.17 -7.21 13.24
C THR A 149 -1.35 -6.23 12.08
N VAL A 150 -2.02 -5.10 12.31
CA VAL A 150 -2.16 -4.05 11.30
C VAL A 150 -0.87 -3.24 11.24
N GLN A 151 -0.32 -3.10 10.05
CA GLN A 151 0.88 -2.31 9.83
C GLN A 151 0.60 -0.81 10.04
N VAL A 152 1.56 -0.11 10.63
CA VAL A 152 1.52 1.35 10.77
C VAL A 152 2.12 2.00 9.52
N GLY A 153 1.37 2.88 8.90
CA GLY A 153 1.83 3.64 7.74
C GLY A 153 2.73 4.80 8.15
N ASP A 154 3.90 4.91 7.52
CA ASP A 154 4.82 6.05 7.68
C ASP A 154 4.94 6.79 6.35
N PRO A 155 4.05 7.77 6.09
CA PRO A 155 4.06 8.51 4.83
C PRO A 155 5.25 9.46 4.70
N PHE A 156 5.85 9.91 5.80
CA PHE A 156 7.03 10.78 5.76
C PHE A 156 8.25 10.02 5.24
N THR A 157 8.57 8.86 5.84
CA THR A 157 9.63 7.99 5.34
C THR A 157 9.30 7.47 3.94
N GLY A 158 8.03 7.16 3.66
CA GLY A 158 7.56 6.79 2.34
C GLY A 158 7.83 7.86 1.27
N LYS A 159 7.62 9.13 1.61
CA LYS A 159 7.95 10.27 0.73
C LYS A 159 9.44 10.36 0.45
N LEU A 160 10.28 10.29 1.48
CA LEU A 160 11.73 10.34 1.33
C LEU A 160 12.24 9.18 0.46
N LEU A 161 11.72 7.97 0.71
CA LEU A 161 12.06 6.78 -0.06
C LEU A 161 11.67 6.92 -1.54
N MET A 162 10.46 7.41 -1.82
CA MET A 162 9.98 7.63 -3.19
C MET A 162 10.89 8.60 -3.95
N GLU A 163 11.21 9.75 -3.37
CA GLU A 163 12.06 10.74 -4.03
C GLU A 163 13.47 10.22 -4.26
N ALA A 164 14.06 9.59 -3.24
CA ALA A 164 15.40 9.01 -3.36
C ALA A 164 15.46 7.90 -4.42
N CYS A 165 14.46 7.01 -4.46
CA CYS A 165 14.40 5.95 -5.46
C CYS A 165 14.23 6.51 -6.89
N LEU A 166 13.34 7.49 -7.08
CA LEU A 166 13.12 8.10 -8.39
C LEU A 166 14.38 8.84 -8.88
N GLU A 167 15.09 9.55 -7.98
CA GLU A 167 16.35 10.21 -8.31
C GLU A 167 17.45 9.19 -8.65
N LEU A 168 17.57 8.12 -7.85
CA LEU A 168 18.54 7.06 -8.10
C LEU A 168 18.24 6.32 -9.42
N MET A 169 16.98 6.04 -9.72
CA MET A 169 16.57 5.44 -10.99
C MET A 169 16.77 6.36 -12.20
N ALA A 170 16.86 7.67 -12.00
CA ALA A 170 17.21 8.61 -13.06
C ALA A 170 18.70 8.53 -13.45
N SER A 171 19.56 8.00 -12.58
CA SER A 171 20.94 7.65 -12.89
C SER A 171 21.01 6.26 -13.55
N ASP A 172 22.17 5.89 -14.05
CA ASP A 172 22.40 4.55 -14.62
C ASP A 172 22.93 3.55 -13.58
N SER A 173 22.74 3.85 -12.28
CA SER A 173 23.29 3.06 -11.18
C SER A 173 22.40 1.90 -10.75
N VAL A 174 21.13 1.87 -11.14
CA VAL A 174 20.14 0.86 -10.76
C VAL A 174 19.80 -0.02 -11.97
N LEU A 175 20.01 -1.31 -11.84
CA LEU A 175 19.64 -2.29 -12.86
C LEU A 175 18.21 -2.78 -12.69
N SER A 176 17.78 -2.96 -11.45
CA SER A 176 16.49 -3.54 -11.10
C SER A 176 16.07 -3.07 -9.71
N ILE A 177 14.79 -3.01 -9.48
CA ILE A 177 14.21 -2.62 -8.20
C ILE A 177 12.90 -3.36 -7.98
N GLN A 178 12.64 -3.75 -6.74
CA GLN A 178 11.42 -4.40 -6.30
C GLN A 178 10.98 -3.81 -4.97
N ASP A 179 9.70 -3.54 -4.81
CA ASP A 179 9.16 -3.24 -3.48
C ASP A 179 9.05 -4.51 -2.63
N MET A 180 8.96 -4.35 -1.33
CA MET A 180 8.70 -5.45 -0.42
C MET A 180 7.23 -5.43 0.00
N GLY A 181 6.47 -6.35 -0.60
CA GLY A 181 5.06 -6.56 -0.26
C GLY A 181 4.87 -7.33 1.05
N ALA A 182 3.68 -7.91 1.22
CA ALA A 182 3.25 -8.55 2.47
C ALA A 182 4.13 -9.71 2.97
N ALA A 183 4.79 -10.44 2.08
CA ALA A 183 5.73 -11.50 2.45
C ALA A 183 7.18 -11.00 2.64
N GLY A 184 7.39 -9.70 2.58
CA GLY A 184 8.64 -9.03 2.94
C GLY A 184 9.83 -9.41 2.07
N LEU A 185 11.02 -9.41 2.67
CA LEU A 185 12.28 -9.65 1.98
C LEU A 185 12.37 -11.01 1.30
N THR A 186 11.74 -12.03 1.86
CA THR A 186 11.77 -13.40 1.30
C THR A 186 11.12 -13.42 -0.08
N SER A 187 9.92 -12.85 -0.24
CA SER A 187 9.26 -12.87 -1.55
C SER A 187 9.97 -11.97 -2.55
N SER A 188 10.34 -10.76 -2.17
CA SER A 188 10.98 -9.82 -3.09
C SER A 188 12.32 -10.35 -3.61
N SER A 189 13.15 -10.95 -2.77
CA SER A 189 14.42 -11.52 -3.21
C SER A 189 14.25 -12.74 -4.10
N VAL A 190 13.31 -13.63 -3.80
CA VAL A 190 13.01 -14.79 -4.64
C VAL A 190 12.41 -14.37 -5.97
N GLU A 191 11.48 -13.43 -5.98
CA GLU A 191 10.88 -12.90 -7.21
C GLU A 191 11.91 -12.25 -8.13
N MET A 192 12.82 -11.44 -7.59
CA MET A 192 13.91 -10.84 -8.35
C MET A 192 14.88 -11.87 -8.91
N ALA A 193 15.16 -12.93 -8.14
CA ALA A 193 16.10 -13.98 -8.55
C ALA A 193 15.50 -14.97 -9.57
N SER A 194 14.18 -15.06 -9.65
CA SER A 194 13.48 -16.01 -10.53
C SER A 194 13.29 -15.52 -11.96
N LYS A 195 13.61 -14.27 -12.22
CA LYS A 195 13.43 -13.59 -13.53
C LYS A 195 14.78 -13.20 -14.13
#